data_ae82b8cca215daae3fe0353c3df350bf
#
_entry.id   ae82b8cca215daae3fe0353c3df350bf
#
_cell.length_a   1.000
_cell.length_b   1.000
_cell.length_c   1.000
_cell.angle_alpha   90.00
_cell.angle_beta   90.00
_cell.angle_gamma   90.00
#
_symmetry.space_group_name_H-M   'P 1'
#
loop_
_entity.id
_entity.type
_entity.pdbx_description
1 polymer ?
#
loop_
_entity_poly.entity_id
_entity_poly.type
_entity_poly.pdbx_seq_one_letter_code
_entity_poly.pdbx_strand_id
1 'polypeptide(L)'
;YNPSPNSYLCSNKKIAKMNYDNKEEMFPIVDEQGNITGAATRGECHNGSKLLHPVVHLHVFNSKGELYLQKRPDWKDIQPGKWDTAVGGHIDLSENVETALKREVKEELGITDFTPELLTSYIFESTREKELVFSHKTTYDGPIIPSEELDGGRFWSLEEIRSNIGKEIFTPNFENEFQKLGF
;
A
#
# COMPACT_ATOMS: atom_id res chain seq x y z
N TYR A 1 0.76 -37.83 -21.06
CA TYR A 1 1.20 -36.43 -21.10
C TYR A 1 1.07 -35.88 -19.69
N ASN A 2 2.18 -35.86 -18.96
CA ASN A 2 2.23 -35.26 -17.63
C ASN A 2 2.78 -33.83 -17.80
N PRO A 3 2.02 -32.77 -17.54
CA PRO A 3 2.55 -31.41 -17.58
C PRO A 3 3.60 -31.23 -16.50
N SER A 4 4.68 -30.52 -16.82
CA SER A 4 5.78 -30.28 -15.90
C SER A 4 5.33 -29.47 -14.68
N PRO A 5 5.97 -29.63 -13.50
CA PRO A 5 5.60 -28.90 -12.26
C PRO A 5 5.62 -27.38 -12.43
N ASN A 6 6.37 -26.86 -13.40
CA ASN A 6 6.48 -25.42 -13.66
C ASN A 6 5.23 -24.81 -14.32
N SER A 7 4.38 -25.61 -14.99
CA SER A 7 3.15 -25.11 -15.63
C SER A 7 2.05 -24.82 -14.59
N TYR A 8 2.01 -25.61 -13.50
CA TYR A 8 1.03 -25.41 -12.41
C TYR A 8 1.38 -24.20 -11.54
N LEU A 9 2.68 -23.97 -11.28
CA LEU A 9 3.14 -22.80 -10.55
C LEU A 9 2.89 -21.50 -11.32
N CYS A 10 3.05 -21.52 -12.65
CA CYS A 10 2.82 -20.34 -13.49
C CYS A 10 1.32 -20.03 -13.63
N SER A 11 0.46 -21.03 -13.71
CA SER A 11 -0.99 -20.83 -13.78
C SER A 11 -1.58 -20.39 -12.42
N ASN A 12 -1.08 -20.92 -11.30
CA ASN A 12 -1.51 -20.48 -9.97
C ASN A 12 -1.06 -19.05 -9.63
N LYS A 13 0.15 -18.65 -10.03
CA LYS A 13 0.60 -17.25 -9.92
C LYS A 13 -0.25 -16.30 -10.77
N LYS A 14 -0.70 -16.72 -11.95
CA LYS A 14 -1.54 -15.91 -12.83
C LYS A 14 -2.98 -15.78 -12.31
N ILE A 15 -3.50 -16.81 -11.66
CA ILE A 15 -4.83 -16.82 -11.02
C ILE A 15 -4.79 -15.98 -9.74
N ALA A 16 -3.75 -16.11 -8.90
CA ALA A 16 -3.54 -15.26 -7.73
C ALA A 16 -3.42 -13.78 -8.11
N LYS A 17 -2.62 -13.45 -9.15
CA LYS A 17 -2.50 -12.08 -9.70
C LYS A 17 -3.82 -11.45 -10.12
N MET A 18 -4.81 -12.22 -10.58
CA MET A 18 -6.13 -11.71 -10.98
C MET A 18 -7.03 -11.34 -9.81
N ASN A 19 -6.73 -11.80 -8.58
CA ASN A 19 -7.54 -11.51 -7.39
C ASN A 19 -7.10 -10.25 -6.62
N TYR A 20 -5.82 -9.87 -6.69
CA TYR A 20 -5.29 -8.74 -5.91
C TYR A 20 -5.67 -7.35 -6.44
N ASP A 21 -6.02 -7.22 -7.71
CA ASP A 21 -6.51 -5.97 -8.31
C ASP A 21 -7.94 -6.17 -8.85
N ASN A 22 -8.82 -6.76 -8.00
CA ASN A 22 -10.22 -6.99 -8.35
C ASN A 22 -10.96 -5.67 -8.56
N LYS A 23 -11.29 -5.36 -9.81
CA LYS A 23 -11.95 -4.10 -10.20
C LYS A 23 -13.35 -3.93 -9.64
N GLU A 24 -14.00 -5.03 -9.24
CA GLU A 24 -15.35 -5.05 -8.65
C GLU A 24 -15.35 -4.89 -7.13
N GLU A 25 -14.18 -4.86 -6.50
CA GLU A 25 -14.05 -4.58 -5.07
C GLU A 25 -14.66 -3.22 -4.74
N MET A 26 -15.44 -3.15 -3.66
CA MET A 26 -16.22 -1.96 -3.31
C MET A 26 -15.55 -1.14 -2.22
N PHE A 27 -15.33 0.14 -2.47
CA PHE A 27 -14.80 1.09 -1.51
C PHE A 27 -15.84 2.13 -1.09
N PRO A 28 -15.79 2.62 0.16
CA PRO A 28 -16.56 3.78 0.54
C PRO A 28 -16.04 5.02 -0.19
N ILE A 29 -16.95 5.87 -0.64
CA ILE A 29 -16.64 7.22 -1.11
C ILE A 29 -16.88 8.18 0.03
N VAL A 30 -15.94 9.09 0.26
CA VAL A 30 -15.96 9.99 1.42
C VAL A 30 -15.85 11.46 0.98
N ASP A 31 -16.25 12.34 1.89
CA ASP A 31 -15.90 13.77 1.80
C ASP A 31 -14.49 14.03 2.38
N GLU A 32 -14.02 15.27 2.32
CA GLU A 32 -12.68 15.64 2.82
C GLU A 32 -12.53 15.50 4.34
N GLN A 33 -13.63 15.37 5.07
CA GLN A 33 -13.68 15.11 6.50
C GLN A 33 -13.70 13.60 6.84
N GLY A 34 -13.78 12.75 5.81
CA GLY A 34 -13.85 11.29 5.97
C GLY A 34 -15.24 10.73 6.21
N ASN A 35 -16.31 11.54 6.07
CA ASN A 35 -17.68 11.06 6.18
C ASN A 35 -18.07 10.29 4.91
N ILE A 36 -18.69 9.12 5.06
CA ILE A 36 -19.12 8.30 3.93
C ILE A 36 -20.29 9.01 3.22
N THR A 37 -20.12 9.23 1.91
CA THR A 37 -21.09 9.87 1.02
C THR A 37 -21.65 8.92 -0.03
N GLY A 38 -21.04 7.75 -0.20
CA GLY A 38 -21.45 6.75 -1.18
C GLY A 38 -20.51 5.55 -1.20
N ALA A 39 -20.57 4.79 -2.28
CA ALA A 39 -19.68 3.67 -2.55
C ALA A 39 -19.43 3.57 -4.05
N ALA A 40 -18.25 3.06 -4.44
CA ALA A 40 -17.90 2.80 -5.83
C ALA A 40 -16.96 1.59 -5.92
N THR A 41 -16.84 1.02 -7.10
CA THR A 41 -15.90 -0.06 -7.35
C THR A 41 -14.46 0.47 -7.41
N ARG A 42 -13.50 -0.41 -7.12
CA ARG A 42 -12.06 -0.14 -7.33
C ARG A 42 -11.79 0.36 -8.75
N GLY A 43 -12.42 -0.25 -9.75
CA GLY A 43 -12.28 0.16 -11.14
C GLY A 43 -12.71 1.60 -11.38
N GLU A 44 -13.82 2.05 -10.77
CA GLU A 44 -14.29 3.42 -10.83
C GLU A 44 -13.38 4.39 -10.10
N CYS A 45 -12.88 4.02 -8.92
CA CYS A 45 -11.96 4.85 -8.14
C CYS A 45 -10.61 5.10 -8.85
N HIS A 46 -10.15 4.16 -9.68
CA HIS A 46 -8.82 4.18 -10.32
C HIS A 46 -8.86 4.49 -11.83
N ASN A 47 -9.96 4.97 -12.37
CA ASN A 47 -10.13 5.28 -13.80
C ASN A 47 -9.98 6.77 -14.18
N GLY A 48 -9.57 7.61 -13.23
CA GLY A 48 -9.49 9.06 -13.41
C GLY A 48 -10.75 9.82 -12.96
N SER A 49 -11.76 9.15 -12.39
CA SER A 49 -12.99 9.74 -11.88
C SER A 49 -12.79 10.75 -10.75
N LYS A 50 -11.65 10.63 -10.03
CA LYS A 50 -11.35 11.43 -8.83
C LYS A 50 -12.33 11.23 -7.67
N LEU A 51 -12.98 10.08 -7.62
CA LEU A 51 -13.78 9.69 -6.46
C LEU A 51 -12.86 9.55 -5.25
N LEU A 52 -13.12 10.38 -4.22
CA LEU A 52 -12.31 10.37 -3.00
C LEU A 52 -12.65 9.14 -2.17
N HIS A 53 -11.68 8.25 -2.00
CA HIS A 53 -11.81 7.02 -1.22
C HIS A 53 -10.69 6.91 -0.19
N PRO A 54 -10.96 6.32 1.00
CA PRO A 54 -10.00 6.30 2.09
C PRO A 54 -9.02 5.12 1.94
N VAL A 55 -7.75 5.38 2.30
CA VAL A 55 -6.68 4.40 2.36
C VAL A 55 -5.89 4.52 3.65
N VAL A 56 -5.24 3.45 4.06
CA VAL A 56 -4.33 3.41 5.21
C VAL A 56 -2.89 3.23 4.75
N HIS A 57 -1.96 3.97 5.35
CA HIS A 57 -0.53 3.79 5.18
C HIS A 57 0.12 3.49 6.53
N LEU A 58 1.14 2.60 6.52
CA LEU A 58 1.99 2.35 7.67
C LEU A 58 3.46 2.49 7.27
N HIS A 59 4.17 3.36 7.96
CA HIS A 59 5.63 3.47 7.96
C HIS A 59 6.19 2.59 9.08
N VAL A 60 7.01 1.60 8.73
CA VAL A 60 7.63 0.67 9.68
C VAL A 60 9.10 1.04 9.84
N PHE A 61 9.45 1.56 11.00
CA PHE A 61 10.84 1.81 11.40
C PHE A 61 11.37 0.63 12.20
N ASN A 62 12.67 0.36 12.11
CA ASN A 62 13.35 -0.48 13.06
C ASN A 62 14.00 0.37 14.17
N SER A 63 14.56 -0.28 15.20
CA SER A 63 15.25 0.39 16.31
C SER A 63 16.51 1.17 15.91
N LYS A 64 17.02 0.94 14.69
CA LYS A 64 18.15 1.70 14.11
C LYS A 64 17.69 2.98 13.40
N GLY A 65 16.37 3.23 13.30
CA GLY A 65 15.81 4.36 12.58
C GLY A 65 15.79 4.19 11.06
N GLU A 66 15.96 2.97 10.56
CA GLU A 66 15.80 2.66 9.15
C GLU A 66 14.32 2.41 8.85
N LEU A 67 13.87 2.77 7.65
CA LEU A 67 12.48 2.66 7.18
C LEU A 67 12.32 1.48 6.24
N TYR A 68 11.36 0.60 6.52
CA TYR A 68 11.02 -0.49 5.63
C TYR A 68 10.21 0.00 4.45
N LEU A 69 10.63 -0.34 3.24
CA LEU A 69 9.87 -0.11 2.01
C LEU A 69 9.56 -1.45 1.35
N GLN A 70 8.33 -1.57 0.84
CA GLN A 70 7.93 -2.67 0.00
C GLN A 70 8.33 -2.41 -1.46
N LYS A 71 8.58 -3.47 -2.22
CA LYS A 71 8.73 -3.37 -3.65
C LYS A 71 7.45 -3.83 -4.35
N ARG A 72 6.89 -2.96 -5.18
CA ARG A 72 5.70 -3.27 -5.97
C ARG A 72 6.07 -4.21 -7.11
N PRO A 73 5.30 -5.28 -7.34
CA PRO A 73 5.53 -6.15 -8.50
C PRO A 73 5.33 -5.43 -9.84
N ASP A 74 5.99 -5.93 -10.87
CA ASP A 74 5.88 -5.38 -12.23
C ASP A 74 4.49 -5.57 -12.86
N TRP A 75 3.63 -6.42 -12.27
CA TRP A 75 2.28 -6.66 -12.75
C TRP A 75 1.23 -5.74 -12.14
N LYS A 76 1.56 -4.93 -11.12
CA LYS A 76 0.61 -3.96 -10.53
C LYS A 76 0.19 -2.91 -11.58
N ASP A 77 -1.11 -2.57 -11.57
CA ASP A 77 -1.70 -1.60 -12.50
C ASP A 77 -1.17 -0.18 -12.28
N ILE A 78 -0.92 0.18 -11.02
CA ILE A 78 -0.44 1.51 -10.63
C ILE A 78 1.01 1.42 -10.16
N GLN A 79 1.91 2.24 -10.74
CA GLN A 79 3.32 2.36 -10.35
C GLN A 79 4.05 1.01 -10.24
N PRO A 80 4.05 0.14 -11.28
CA PRO A 80 4.72 -1.16 -11.24
C PRO A 80 6.22 -1.03 -10.99
N GLY A 81 6.79 -1.99 -10.25
CA GLY A 81 8.24 -2.14 -10.03
C GLY A 81 8.89 -1.09 -9.14
N LYS A 82 8.14 -0.12 -8.61
CA LYS A 82 8.68 0.92 -7.73
C LYS A 82 8.66 0.50 -6.26
N TRP A 83 9.49 1.18 -5.47
CA TRP A 83 9.47 1.08 -4.02
C TRP A 83 8.40 2.00 -3.42
N ASP A 84 7.74 1.55 -2.38
CA ASP A 84 6.60 2.23 -1.78
C ASP A 84 6.61 2.12 -0.26
N THR A 85 5.70 2.84 0.41
CA THR A 85 5.41 2.74 1.84
C THR A 85 5.28 1.27 2.25
N ALA A 86 5.73 0.93 3.45
CA ALA A 86 5.75 -0.46 3.95
C ALA A 86 4.42 -1.18 3.78
N VAL A 87 3.31 -0.50 4.07
CA VAL A 87 1.94 -0.98 3.83
C VAL A 87 1.10 0.16 3.27
N GLY A 88 0.35 -0.13 2.23
CA GLY A 88 -0.64 0.78 1.65
C GLY A 88 -1.85 0.01 1.15
N GLY A 89 -3.01 0.21 1.78
CA GLY A 89 -4.21 -0.54 1.46
C GLY A 89 -5.50 0.27 1.56
N HIS A 90 -6.53 -0.22 0.90
CA HIS A 90 -7.86 0.38 0.89
C HIS A 90 -8.65 0.01 2.15
N ILE A 91 -9.59 0.86 2.51
CA ILE A 91 -10.56 0.59 3.57
C ILE A 91 -11.82 0.02 2.90
N ASP A 92 -12.26 -1.16 3.33
CA ASP A 92 -13.49 -1.78 2.84
C ASP A 92 -14.74 -1.09 3.39
N LEU A 93 -15.90 -1.30 2.74
CA LEU A 93 -17.18 -0.68 3.12
C LEU A 93 -17.57 -0.88 4.59
N SER A 94 -17.19 -2.01 5.19
CA SER A 94 -17.56 -2.38 6.56
C SER A 94 -16.47 -2.11 7.59
N GLU A 95 -15.33 -1.53 7.17
CA GLU A 95 -14.16 -1.32 8.02
C GLU A 95 -14.06 0.12 8.50
N ASN A 96 -13.39 0.28 9.63
CA ASN A 96 -12.81 1.54 10.06
C ASN A 96 -11.28 1.55 9.80
N VAL A 97 -10.65 2.70 9.99
CA VAL A 97 -9.21 2.89 9.78
C VAL A 97 -8.35 1.86 10.53
N GLU A 98 -8.66 1.61 11.81
CA GLU A 98 -7.88 0.69 12.65
C GLU A 98 -8.01 -0.76 12.18
N THR A 99 -9.21 -1.20 11.82
CA THR A 99 -9.48 -2.55 11.33
C THR A 99 -8.78 -2.79 9.99
N ALA A 100 -8.92 -1.85 9.05
CA ALA A 100 -8.26 -1.91 7.75
C ALA A 100 -6.74 -1.94 7.90
N LEU A 101 -6.17 -1.06 8.74
CA LEU A 101 -4.73 -1.03 8.98
C LEU A 101 -4.20 -2.37 9.51
N LYS A 102 -4.87 -2.97 10.51
CA LYS A 102 -4.46 -4.27 11.06
C LYS A 102 -4.57 -5.40 10.03
N ARG A 103 -5.62 -5.40 9.21
CA ARG A 103 -5.81 -6.38 8.13
C ARG A 103 -4.70 -6.27 7.10
N GLU A 104 -4.47 -5.08 6.54
CA GLU A 104 -3.46 -4.84 5.51
C GLU A 104 -2.04 -5.18 6.00
N VAL A 105 -1.69 -4.78 7.22
CA VAL A 105 -0.37 -5.08 7.81
C VAL A 105 -0.15 -6.59 7.97
N LYS A 106 -1.18 -7.31 8.39
CA LYS A 106 -1.12 -8.77 8.48
C LYS A 106 -1.03 -9.42 7.11
N GLU A 107 -1.82 -8.97 6.15
CA GLU A 107 -1.89 -9.52 4.79
C GLU A 107 -0.60 -9.27 4.02
N GLU A 108 -0.08 -8.04 4.05
CA GLU A 108 1.10 -7.66 3.27
C GLU A 108 2.42 -8.07 3.93
N LEU A 109 2.56 -7.95 5.26
CA LEU A 109 3.84 -8.12 5.97
C LEU A 109 3.85 -9.26 7.01
N GLY A 110 2.72 -9.91 7.27
CA GLY A 110 2.62 -10.95 8.29
C GLY A 110 2.76 -10.46 9.73
N ILE A 111 2.69 -9.15 9.98
CA ILE A 111 2.82 -8.56 11.31
C ILE A 111 1.44 -8.52 11.98
N THR A 112 1.33 -9.06 13.19
CA THR A 112 0.07 -9.10 13.95
C THR A 112 0.12 -8.35 15.27
N ASP A 113 1.32 -8.11 15.80
CA ASP A 113 1.53 -7.42 17.08
C ASP A 113 2.38 -6.17 16.85
N PHE A 114 1.73 -5.02 16.77
CA PHE A 114 2.35 -3.72 16.61
C PHE A 114 1.46 -2.62 17.18
N THR A 115 2.05 -1.48 17.51
CA THR A 115 1.32 -0.31 18.01
C THR A 115 1.44 0.82 16.99
N PRO A 116 0.38 1.13 16.22
CA PRO A 116 0.39 2.23 15.28
C PRO A 116 0.23 3.58 15.99
N GLU A 117 0.95 4.58 15.51
CA GLU A 117 0.79 5.98 15.86
C GLU A 117 0.31 6.75 14.62
N LEU A 118 -0.85 7.40 14.70
CA LEU A 118 -1.34 8.26 13.61
C LEU A 118 -0.43 9.49 13.48
N LEU A 119 0.10 9.71 12.29
CA LEU A 119 0.95 10.85 11.97
C LEU A 119 0.12 12.01 11.41
N THR A 120 -0.67 11.73 10.41
CA THR A 120 -1.49 12.73 9.71
C THR A 120 -2.55 12.06 8.85
N SER A 121 -3.52 12.87 8.40
CA SER A 121 -4.36 12.53 7.25
C SER A 121 -4.22 13.63 6.18
N TYR A 122 -4.26 13.25 4.92
CA TYR A 122 -4.14 14.18 3.80
C TYR A 122 -4.79 13.62 2.54
N ILE A 123 -5.08 14.50 1.57
CA ILE A 123 -5.58 14.09 0.27
C ILE A 123 -4.39 14.00 -0.68
N PHE A 124 -4.26 12.83 -1.32
CA PHE A 124 -3.39 12.59 -2.45
C PHE A 124 -4.21 12.53 -3.73
N GLU A 125 -3.72 13.15 -4.79
CA GLU A 125 -4.36 13.11 -6.10
C GLU A 125 -3.31 12.86 -7.19
N SER A 126 -3.58 11.87 -8.03
CA SER A 126 -2.82 11.56 -9.24
C SER A 126 -3.70 11.75 -10.48
N THR A 127 -3.20 11.44 -11.66
CA THR A 127 -4.03 11.43 -12.87
C THR A 127 -5.13 10.37 -12.83
N ARG A 128 -4.99 9.32 -12.03
CA ARG A 128 -5.88 8.15 -12.01
C ARG A 128 -6.79 8.08 -10.79
N GLU A 129 -6.36 8.58 -9.65
CA GLU A 129 -7.02 8.36 -8.36
C GLU A 129 -6.98 9.59 -7.45
N LYS A 130 -7.87 9.62 -6.47
CA LYS A 130 -7.88 10.59 -5.38
C LYS A 130 -8.16 9.87 -4.08
N GLU A 131 -7.23 9.96 -3.14
CA GLU A 131 -7.22 9.20 -1.90
C GLU A 131 -7.23 10.11 -0.68
N LEU A 132 -8.04 9.77 0.34
CA LEU A 132 -7.89 10.29 1.68
C LEU A 132 -6.99 9.33 2.46
N VAL A 133 -5.72 9.69 2.60
CA VAL A 133 -4.69 8.86 3.22
C VAL A 133 -4.68 9.07 4.73
N PHE A 134 -4.79 7.98 5.49
CA PHE A 134 -4.54 7.95 6.95
C PHE A 134 -3.15 7.33 7.18
N SER A 135 -2.17 8.18 7.43
CA SER A 135 -0.75 7.80 7.55
C SER A 135 -0.38 7.52 9.00
N HIS A 136 0.23 6.36 9.22
CA HIS A 136 0.66 5.88 10.54
C HIS A 136 2.13 5.51 10.51
N LYS A 137 2.75 5.43 11.70
CA LYS A 137 4.06 4.79 11.89
C LYS A 137 4.03 3.79 13.03
N THR A 138 5.00 2.89 13.01
CA THR A 138 5.32 1.99 14.14
C THR A 138 6.82 1.74 14.17
N THR A 139 7.36 1.31 15.32
CA THR A 139 8.70 0.73 15.44
C THR A 139 8.56 -0.77 15.62
N TYR A 140 9.24 -1.54 14.76
CA TYR A 140 9.13 -2.99 14.75
C TYR A 140 10.45 -3.65 14.35
N ASP A 141 10.98 -4.51 15.22
CA ASP A 141 12.22 -5.27 15.01
C ASP A 141 12.00 -6.78 14.82
N GLY A 142 10.73 -7.20 14.77
CA GLY A 142 10.37 -8.60 14.56
C GLY A 142 10.50 -9.02 13.08
N PRO A 143 10.17 -10.29 12.78
CA PRO A 143 10.24 -10.79 11.41
C PRO A 143 9.16 -10.14 10.53
N ILE A 144 9.57 -9.71 9.33
CA ILE A 144 8.68 -9.23 8.27
C ILE A 144 8.65 -10.29 7.18
N ILE A 145 7.45 -10.76 6.83
CA ILE A 145 7.22 -11.80 5.82
C ILE A 145 6.33 -11.20 4.72
N PRO A 146 6.93 -10.58 3.69
CA PRO A 146 6.15 -10.01 2.59
C PRO A 146 5.30 -11.08 1.90
N SER A 147 4.05 -10.74 1.63
CA SER A 147 3.14 -11.64 0.91
C SER A 147 3.50 -11.75 -0.58
N GLU A 148 2.83 -12.66 -1.29
CA GLU A 148 2.98 -12.80 -2.75
C GLU A 148 2.45 -11.60 -3.56
N GLU A 149 1.73 -10.69 -2.91
CA GLU A 149 1.28 -9.42 -3.50
C GLU A 149 2.42 -8.43 -3.73
N LEU A 150 3.54 -8.65 -3.05
CA LEU A 150 4.72 -7.80 -3.07
C LEU A 150 5.89 -8.52 -3.75
N ASP A 151 6.80 -7.76 -4.32
CA ASP A 151 8.08 -8.27 -4.82
C ASP A 151 9.16 -8.13 -3.73
N GLY A 152 8.78 -8.46 -2.48
CA GLY A 152 9.63 -8.33 -1.30
C GLY A 152 9.66 -6.92 -0.72
N GLY A 153 10.70 -6.66 0.05
CA GLY A 153 10.94 -5.38 0.71
C GLY A 153 12.24 -5.42 1.50
N ARG A 154 12.68 -4.26 1.96
CA ARG A 154 13.86 -4.13 2.83
C ARG A 154 13.84 -2.84 3.63
N PHE A 155 14.68 -2.79 4.64
CA PHE A 155 15.00 -1.54 5.34
C PHE A 155 15.95 -0.68 4.51
N TRP A 156 15.71 0.63 4.55
CA TRP A 156 16.49 1.69 3.93
C TRP A 156 16.90 2.69 4.99
N SER A 157 18.13 3.19 4.94
CA SER A 157 18.46 4.37 5.74
C SER A 157 17.74 5.61 5.19
N LEU A 158 17.40 6.55 6.06
CA LEU A 158 16.75 7.81 5.61
C LEU A 158 17.65 8.60 4.66
N GLU A 159 18.96 8.51 4.81
CA GLU A 159 19.93 9.13 3.90
C GLU A 159 19.88 8.50 2.51
N GLU A 160 19.82 7.16 2.43
CA GLU A 160 19.69 6.43 1.17
C GLU A 160 18.39 6.83 0.47
N ILE A 161 17.27 6.94 1.20
CA ILE A 161 16.00 7.39 0.64
C ILE A 161 16.14 8.82 0.09
N ARG A 162 16.62 9.77 0.90
CA ARG A 162 16.79 11.17 0.48
C ARG A 162 17.66 11.30 -0.78
N SER A 163 18.71 10.48 -0.88
CA SER A 163 19.62 10.48 -2.03
C SER A 163 18.98 9.97 -3.32
N ASN A 164 17.84 9.28 -3.22
CA ASN A 164 17.14 8.65 -4.34
C ASN A 164 15.78 9.30 -4.67
N ILE A 165 15.33 10.29 -3.91
CA ILE A 165 14.14 11.09 -4.22
C ILE A 165 14.31 11.74 -5.61
N GLY A 166 13.24 11.70 -6.41
CA GLY A 166 13.21 12.28 -7.76
C GLY A 166 13.91 11.46 -8.85
N LYS A 167 14.40 10.26 -8.53
CA LYS A 167 15.05 9.35 -9.51
C LYS A 167 14.13 8.27 -10.06
N GLU A 168 12.82 8.42 -9.88
CA GLU A 168 11.80 7.47 -10.34
C GLU A 168 11.89 6.06 -9.71
N ILE A 169 12.61 5.93 -8.59
CA ILE A 169 12.77 4.68 -7.84
C ILE A 169 11.56 4.43 -6.95
N PHE A 170 11.02 5.49 -6.36
CA PHE A 170 9.89 5.44 -5.45
C PHE A 170 8.59 5.82 -6.14
N THR A 171 7.45 5.42 -5.53
CA THR A 171 6.15 5.93 -5.98
C THR A 171 6.01 7.41 -5.69
N PRO A 172 5.29 8.18 -6.53
CA PRO A 172 5.06 9.61 -6.28
C PRO A 172 4.35 9.87 -4.94
N ASN A 173 3.44 8.97 -4.52
CA ASN A 173 2.76 9.10 -3.25
C ASN A 173 3.74 8.95 -2.08
N PHE A 174 4.61 7.94 -2.10
CA PHE A 174 5.65 7.78 -1.09
C PHE A 174 6.57 9.01 -1.00
N GLU A 175 7.09 9.50 -2.14
CA GLU A 175 7.97 10.68 -2.15
C GLU A 175 7.29 11.92 -1.56
N ASN A 176 6.02 12.17 -1.93
CA ASN A 176 5.23 13.26 -1.41
C ASN A 176 5.01 13.13 0.11
N GLU A 177 4.66 11.95 0.58
CA GLU A 177 4.42 11.67 2.00
C GLU A 177 5.69 11.76 2.83
N PHE A 178 6.80 11.18 2.34
CA PHE A 178 8.11 11.23 2.98
C PHE A 178 8.58 12.68 3.22
N GLN A 179 8.42 13.54 2.21
CA GLN A 179 8.75 14.98 2.32
C GLN A 179 7.79 15.70 3.27
N LYS A 180 6.49 15.43 3.19
CA LYS A 180 5.46 16.04 4.05
C LYS A 180 5.66 15.71 5.52
N LEU A 181 6.09 14.49 5.84
CA LEU A 181 6.34 14.04 7.21
C LEU A 181 7.70 14.48 7.76
N GLY A 182 8.62 14.95 6.90
CA GLY A 182 9.93 15.44 7.29
C GLY A 182 10.89 14.34 7.77
N PHE A 183 10.75 13.14 7.26
CA PHE A 183 11.62 12.00 7.57
C PHE A 183 13.05 12.19 7.06
#